data_9d87f5c6395980c48be04b2023ba8019
#
_entry.id   9d87f5c6395980c48be04b2023ba8019
#
_cell.length_a   1.000
_cell.length_b   1.000
_cell.length_c   1.000
_cell.angle_alpha   90.00
_cell.angle_beta   90.00
_cell.angle_gamma   90.00
#
_symmetry.space_group_name_H-M   'P 1'
#
loop_
_entity.id
_entity.type
_entity.pdbx_description
1 polymer ?
#
loop_
_entity_poly.entity_id
_entity_poly.type
_entity_poly.pdbx_seq_one_letter_code
_entity_poly.pdbx_strand_id
1 'polypeptide(L)'
;MGFRENLKIELTYSGMLVKELAAKAGLKKHTIDNYLSIRGRMPAADAAVRIAHVLGVSVEYLVNGYETTESKGSVYFSPEVRHMARIAEKLKPDYQKIALAFIDTLKKHENSQ
;
A
#
# COMPACT_ATOMS: atom_id res chain seq x y z
N MET A 1 -11.81 -10.22 -3.47
CA MET A 1 -11.58 -9.80 -2.09
C MET A 1 -12.17 -8.42 -1.87
N GLY A 2 -12.72 -8.19 -0.70
CA GLY A 2 -13.36 -6.92 -0.40
C GLY A 2 -12.40 -5.90 0.21
N PHE A 3 -12.94 -4.72 0.50
CA PHE A 3 -12.19 -3.61 1.08
C PHE A 3 -11.45 -4.01 2.36
N ARG A 4 -12.12 -4.74 3.26
CA ARG A 4 -11.54 -5.16 4.53
C ARG A 4 -10.25 -5.96 4.32
N GLU A 5 -10.30 -6.96 3.47
CA GLU A 5 -9.17 -7.84 3.20
C GLU A 5 -8.03 -7.08 2.54
N ASN A 6 -8.34 -6.22 1.58
CA ASN A 6 -7.34 -5.44 0.86
C ASN A 6 -6.68 -4.41 1.78
N LEU A 7 -7.46 -3.79 2.67
CA LEU A 7 -6.92 -2.86 3.67
C LEU A 7 -5.98 -3.59 4.62
N LYS A 8 -6.33 -4.79 5.06
CA LYS A 8 -5.46 -5.61 5.92
C LYS A 8 -4.14 -5.92 5.24
N ILE A 9 -4.19 -6.30 3.96
CA ILE A 9 -2.98 -6.60 3.20
C ILE A 9 -2.07 -5.37 3.13
N GLU A 10 -2.64 -4.21 2.83
CA GLU A 10 -1.85 -2.97 2.73
C GLU A 10 -1.23 -2.58 4.07
N LEU A 11 -1.97 -2.69 5.16
CA LEU A 11 -1.43 -2.40 6.48
C LEU A 11 -0.29 -3.34 6.85
N THR A 12 -0.44 -4.64 6.52
CA THR A 12 0.58 -5.64 6.81
C THR A 12 1.88 -5.32 6.07
N TYR A 13 1.79 -5.05 4.77
CA TYR A 13 2.99 -4.81 3.97
C TYR A 13 3.58 -3.42 4.17
N SER A 14 2.77 -2.43 4.58
CA SER A 14 3.29 -1.10 4.86
C SER A 14 3.95 -1.01 6.24
N GLY A 15 3.67 -1.97 7.12
CA GLY A 15 4.11 -1.90 8.50
C GLY A 15 3.44 -0.79 9.30
N MET A 16 2.39 -0.21 8.76
CA MET A 16 1.70 0.91 9.40
C MET A 16 0.70 0.40 10.42
N LEU A 17 0.68 1.02 11.59
CA LEU A 17 -0.31 0.72 12.61
C LEU A 17 -1.63 1.40 12.27
N VAL A 18 -2.72 0.82 12.76
CA VAL A 18 -4.07 1.40 12.54
C VAL A 18 -4.13 2.83 13.04
N LYS A 19 -3.55 3.13 14.19
CA LYS A 19 -3.54 4.50 14.72
C LYS A 19 -2.76 5.48 13.85
N GLU A 20 -1.70 5.02 13.19
CA GLU A 20 -0.94 5.85 12.26
C GLU A 20 -1.77 6.18 11.02
N LEU A 21 -2.43 5.17 10.46
CA LEU A 21 -3.31 5.37 9.32
C LEU A 21 -4.42 6.35 9.67
N ALA A 22 -5.05 6.16 10.83
CA ALA A 22 -6.13 7.03 11.29
C ALA A 22 -5.66 8.48 11.40
N ALA A 23 -4.50 8.70 12.02
CA ALA A 23 -3.95 10.04 12.19
C ALA A 23 -3.66 10.69 10.84
N LYS A 24 -3.03 9.98 9.93
CA LYS A 24 -2.67 10.51 8.61
C LYS A 24 -3.89 10.76 7.72
N ALA A 25 -4.91 9.93 7.86
CA ALA A 25 -6.15 10.07 7.08
C ALA A 25 -7.15 11.05 7.70
N GLY A 26 -6.86 11.56 8.90
CA GLY A 26 -7.79 12.43 9.59
C GLY A 26 -9.04 11.73 10.08
N LEU A 27 -8.93 10.45 10.43
CA LEU A 27 -10.01 9.62 10.91
C LEU A 27 -9.72 9.14 12.33
N LYS A 28 -10.77 8.67 13.02
CA LYS A 28 -10.59 8.06 14.33
C LYS A 28 -10.12 6.62 14.19
N LYS A 29 -9.27 6.17 15.12
CA LYS A 29 -8.82 4.77 15.15
C LYS A 29 -10.01 3.82 15.16
N HIS A 30 -11.02 4.13 15.97
CA HIS A 30 -12.25 3.33 16.07
C HIS A 30 -12.92 3.14 14.70
N THR A 31 -12.92 4.19 13.89
CA THR A 31 -13.51 4.14 12.55
C THR A 31 -12.79 3.11 11.68
N ILE A 32 -11.45 3.14 11.71
CA ILE A 32 -10.64 2.19 10.95
C ILE A 32 -10.83 0.76 11.48
N ASP A 33 -10.86 0.60 12.81
CA ASP A 33 -11.11 -0.72 13.41
C ASP A 33 -12.43 -1.32 12.95
N ASN A 34 -13.47 -0.48 12.80
CA ASN A 34 -14.76 -0.92 12.27
C ASN A 34 -14.65 -1.42 10.84
N TYR A 35 -13.87 -0.75 10.01
CA TYR A 35 -13.67 -1.20 8.61
C TYR A 35 -12.93 -2.53 8.55
N LEU A 36 -12.11 -2.83 9.54
CA LEU A 36 -11.34 -4.07 9.59
C LEU A 36 -12.09 -5.23 10.26
N SER A 37 -13.20 -4.96 10.91
CA SER A 37 -13.97 -6.01 11.57
C SER A 37 -14.77 -6.84 10.57
N ILE A 38 -15.06 -8.08 10.93
CA ILE A 38 -15.81 -9.00 10.07
C ILE A 38 -17.18 -8.43 9.71
N ARG A 39 -17.79 -7.68 10.63
CA ARG A 39 -19.10 -7.05 10.42
C ARG A 39 -18.95 -5.56 10.08
N GLY A 40 -17.75 -5.16 9.65
CA GLY A 40 -17.47 -3.78 9.38
C GLY A 40 -18.25 -3.26 8.18
N ARG A 41 -18.52 -1.96 8.21
CA ARG A 41 -19.19 -1.28 7.11
C ARG A 41 -18.17 -0.88 6.05
N MET A 42 -18.65 -0.74 4.84
CA MET A 42 -17.86 -0.07 3.81
C MET A 42 -17.69 1.39 4.21
N PRO A 43 -16.50 1.96 4.01
CA PRO A 43 -16.31 3.38 4.32
C PRO A 43 -17.12 4.26 3.39
N ALA A 44 -17.43 5.47 3.87
CA ALA A 44 -17.97 6.51 3.01
C ALA A 44 -16.92 6.88 1.96
N ALA A 45 -17.35 7.43 0.83
CA ALA A 45 -16.46 7.71 -0.27
C ALA A 45 -15.27 8.60 0.11
N ASP A 46 -15.51 9.65 0.92
CA ASP A 46 -14.45 10.54 1.35
C ASP A 46 -13.44 9.84 2.27
N ALA A 47 -13.91 8.98 3.17
CA ALA A 47 -13.01 8.20 4.03
C ALA A 47 -12.17 7.24 3.20
N ALA A 48 -12.77 6.57 2.21
CA ALA A 48 -12.06 5.66 1.33
C ALA A 48 -10.95 6.38 0.55
N VAL A 49 -11.23 7.57 0.05
CA VAL A 49 -10.25 8.38 -0.69
C VAL A 49 -9.08 8.75 0.22
N ARG A 50 -9.35 9.18 1.45
CA ARG A 50 -8.30 9.54 2.41
C ARG A 50 -7.40 8.36 2.76
N ILE A 51 -8.00 7.20 3.00
CA ILE A 51 -7.27 5.97 3.31
C ILE A 51 -6.40 5.58 2.12
N ALA A 52 -6.98 5.56 0.92
CA ALA A 52 -6.25 5.21 -0.29
C ALA A 52 -5.07 6.15 -0.53
N HIS A 53 -5.27 7.45 -0.32
CA HIS A 53 -4.22 8.44 -0.50
C HIS A 53 -3.04 8.20 0.46
N VAL A 54 -3.33 7.93 1.73
CA VAL A 54 -2.28 7.64 2.72
C VAL A 54 -1.49 6.38 2.33
N LEU A 55 -2.19 5.36 1.85
CA LEU A 55 -1.56 4.08 1.48
C LEU A 55 -0.90 4.10 0.10
N GLY A 56 -1.12 5.15 -0.68
CA GLY A 56 -0.55 5.24 -2.02
C GLY A 56 -1.18 4.29 -3.02
N VAL A 57 -2.46 3.99 -2.85
CA VAL A 57 -3.22 3.12 -3.73
C VAL A 57 -4.49 3.82 -4.19
N SER A 58 -5.19 3.23 -5.15
CA SER A 58 -6.49 3.76 -5.57
C SER A 58 -7.61 3.19 -4.70
N VAL A 59 -8.73 3.91 -4.63
CA VAL A 59 -9.95 3.39 -3.99
C VAL A 59 -10.39 2.13 -4.70
N GLU A 60 -10.29 2.11 -6.01
CA GLU A 60 -10.67 0.97 -6.83
C GLU A 60 -9.89 -0.28 -6.45
N TYR A 61 -8.59 -0.14 -6.21
CA TYR A 61 -7.78 -1.25 -5.74
C TYR A 61 -8.28 -1.76 -4.37
N LEU A 62 -8.58 -0.85 -3.45
CA LEU A 62 -9.05 -1.25 -2.12
C LEU A 62 -10.38 -1.99 -2.19
N VAL A 63 -11.26 -1.64 -3.12
CA VAL A 63 -12.56 -2.28 -3.26
C VAL A 63 -12.46 -3.59 -4.02
N ASN A 64 -11.73 -3.60 -5.13
CA ASN A 64 -11.70 -4.71 -6.07
C ASN A 64 -10.49 -5.64 -5.92
N GLY A 65 -9.42 -5.16 -5.33
CA GLY A 65 -8.18 -5.93 -5.19
C GLY A 65 -7.26 -5.85 -6.40
N TYR A 66 -7.58 -5.01 -7.37
CA TYR A 66 -6.74 -4.80 -8.55
C TYR A 66 -6.95 -3.39 -9.09
N GLU A 67 -5.94 -2.89 -9.80
CA GLU A 67 -6.05 -1.62 -10.51
C GLU A 67 -6.67 -1.88 -11.88
N THR A 68 -7.47 -0.93 -12.37
CA THR A 68 -7.97 -1.05 -13.73
C THR A 68 -6.90 -0.58 -14.71
N THR A 69 -6.85 -1.26 -15.85
CA THR A 69 -5.91 -0.94 -16.92
C THR A 69 -6.21 0.40 -17.60
N GLU A 70 -7.32 1.02 -17.27
CA GLU A 70 -7.75 2.28 -17.87
C GLU A 70 -7.18 3.52 -17.20
N SER A 71 -6.57 3.39 -16.01
CA SER A 71 -5.93 4.54 -15.38
C SER A 71 -4.61 4.81 -16.08
N LYS A 72 -4.66 5.71 -17.05
CA LYS A 72 -3.47 6.10 -17.82
C LYS A 72 -2.42 6.69 -16.89
N GLY A 73 -1.21 6.14 -16.95
CA GLY A 73 -0.08 6.66 -16.21
C GLY A 73 0.10 6.10 -14.82
N SER A 74 -0.81 5.28 -14.31
CA SER A 74 -0.57 4.63 -13.03
C SER A 74 0.04 3.26 -13.29
N VAL A 75 1.21 3.04 -12.72
CA VAL A 75 1.88 1.74 -12.76
C VAL A 75 1.42 0.97 -11.52
N TYR A 76 0.84 -0.19 -11.74
CA TYR A 76 0.43 -1.05 -10.65
C TYR A 76 1.63 -1.81 -10.11
N PHE A 77 1.86 -1.70 -8.81
CA PHE A 77 2.85 -2.52 -8.12
C PHE A 77 2.13 -3.39 -7.10
N SER A 78 2.64 -4.61 -6.91
CA SER A 78 2.14 -5.49 -5.87
C SER A 78 2.35 -4.87 -4.48
N PRO A 79 1.61 -5.31 -3.45
CA PRO A 79 1.84 -4.82 -2.10
C PRO A 79 3.27 -4.99 -1.63
N GLU A 80 3.92 -6.09 -2.00
CA GLU A 80 5.32 -6.35 -1.66
C GLU A 80 6.24 -5.30 -2.25
N VAL A 81 6.06 -4.98 -3.52
CA VAL A 81 6.89 -3.99 -4.21
C VAL A 81 6.65 -2.60 -3.63
N ARG A 82 5.40 -2.24 -3.34
CA ARG A 82 5.11 -0.95 -2.69
C ARG A 82 5.76 -0.85 -1.32
N HIS A 83 5.79 -1.95 -0.57
CA HIS A 83 6.47 -1.99 0.73
C HIS A 83 7.97 -1.76 0.56
N MET A 84 8.58 -2.43 -0.41
CA MET A 84 10.00 -2.22 -0.73
C MET A 84 10.29 -0.76 -1.07
N ALA A 85 9.43 -0.15 -1.89
CA ALA A 85 9.60 1.25 -2.28
C ALA A 85 9.53 2.20 -1.08
N ARG A 86 8.60 1.95 -0.15
CA ARG A 86 8.47 2.78 1.05
C ARG A 86 9.71 2.68 1.94
N ILE A 87 10.24 1.48 2.11
CA ILE A 87 11.47 1.28 2.88
C ILE A 87 12.63 2.00 2.19
N ALA A 88 12.76 1.81 0.88
CA ALA A 88 13.84 2.42 0.12
C ALA A 88 13.81 3.94 0.19
N GLU A 89 12.62 4.52 0.15
CA GLU A 89 12.46 5.98 0.21
C GLU A 89 12.97 6.56 1.52
N LYS A 90 12.88 5.81 2.61
CA LYS A 90 13.30 6.25 3.94
C LYS A 90 14.78 6.04 4.21
N LEU A 91 15.47 5.30 3.36
CA LEU A 91 16.90 5.05 3.53
C LEU A 91 17.71 6.29 3.22
N LYS A 92 18.89 6.40 3.85
CA LYS A 92 19.86 7.43 3.50
C LYS A 92 20.33 7.20 2.06
N PRO A 93 20.75 8.26 1.33
CA PRO A 93 21.15 8.13 -0.07
C PRO A 93 22.20 7.05 -0.34
N ASP A 94 23.17 6.89 0.56
CA ASP A 94 24.21 5.87 0.39
C ASP A 94 23.62 4.47 0.43
N TYR A 95 22.68 4.23 1.34
CA TYR A 95 22.01 2.93 1.45
C TYR A 95 21.06 2.69 0.28
N GLN A 96 20.44 3.75 -0.26
CA GLN A 96 19.60 3.61 -1.44
C GLN A 96 20.43 3.11 -2.64
N LYS A 97 21.65 3.62 -2.80
CA LYS A 97 22.56 3.16 -3.86
C LYS A 97 22.93 1.69 -3.69
N ILE A 98 23.19 1.27 -2.46
CA ILE A 98 23.50 -0.14 -2.16
C ILE A 98 22.28 -1.03 -2.49
N ALA A 99 21.09 -0.60 -2.09
CA ALA A 99 19.87 -1.35 -2.37
C ALA A 99 19.64 -1.49 -3.87
N LEU A 100 19.83 -0.40 -4.62
CA LEU A 100 19.67 -0.44 -6.07
C LEU A 100 20.68 -1.39 -6.72
N ALA A 101 21.94 -1.34 -6.28
CA ALA A 101 22.98 -2.24 -6.79
C ALA A 101 22.62 -3.70 -6.51
N PHE A 102 22.08 -3.98 -5.35
CA PHE A 102 21.65 -5.32 -4.98
C PHE A 102 20.52 -5.82 -5.89
N ILE A 103 19.53 -4.97 -6.13
CA ILE A 103 18.40 -5.30 -7.01
C ILE A 103 18.90 -5.55 -8.44
N ASP A 104 19.78 -4.69 -8.94
CA ASP A 104 20.38 -4.86 -10.28
C ASP A 104 21.12 -6.20 -10.38
N THR A 105 21.85 -6.56 -9.34
CA THR A 105 22.59 -7.83 -9.29
C THR A 105 21.64 -9.02 -9.37
N LEU A 106 20.54 -8.96 -8.62
CA LEU A 106 19.50 -10.01 -8.66
C LEU A 106 18.90 -10.14 -10.05
N LYS A 107 18.61 -9.03 -10.70
CA LYS A 107 18.05 -9.02 -12.05
C LYS A 107 19.00 -9.66 -13.06
N LYS A 108 20.29 -9.33 -12.98
CA LYS A 108 21.30 -9.90 -13.86
C LYS A 108 21.42 -11.40 -13.64
N HIS A 109 21.38 -11.84 -12.39
CA HIS A 109 21.44 -13.26 -12.04
C HIS A 109 20.23 -14.00 -12.61
N GLU A 110 19.04 -13.44 -12.46
CA GLU A 110 17.82 -14.03 -13.02
C GLU A 110 17.90 -14.17 -14.54
N ASN A 111 18.39 -13.12 -15.23
CA ASN A 111 18.49 -13.11 -16.68
C ASN A 111 19.54 -14.07 -17.25
N SER A 112 20.51 -14.50 -16.43
CA SER A 112 21.57 -15.41 -16.88
C SER A 112 21.24 -16.88 -16.69
N GLN A 113 20.03 -17.19 -16.22
CA GLN A 113 19.58 -18.59 -16.04
C GLN A 113 18.75 -19.08 -17.21
#